data_adc8fea1605d65fbea531fea77e3bdab
#
_entry.id   adc8fea1605d65fbea531fea77e3bdab
#
_cell.length_a   1.000
_cell.length_b   1.000
_cell.length_c   1.000
_cell.angle_alpha   90.00
_cell.angle_beta   90.00
_cell.angle_gamma   90.00
#
_symmetry.space_group_name_H-M   'P 1'
#
loop_
_entity.id
_entity.type
_entity.pdbx_description
1 polymer ?
#
loop_
_entity_poly.entity_id
_entity_poly.type
_entity_poly.pdbx_seq_one_letter_code
_entity_poly.pdbx_strand_id
1 'polypeptide(L)'
;MTVGALNANAGKVLRLAHEAAAAGAGLIAFPELALSGYPPEDLVLKRHFLDDTAREIERLAAELPPEPLVIVGAPAAFGNRACNAAYAFQDGAVRAIYRKMLLPNYGVFDEQRVFAAGTEPVILTLANGLRLGLHICEDSWDPAAAPCTALAGRVDLVLNISGSPYHRGKLALREQTLRAASRAIGAPLLYCNLVGGQDELVFDGASLFLDANGVRARAKQFEEDLLVVELGVGRQETGEASASRSSHLRSPSSQLHPLLPDLAEVYAALVLGLRDYTNKNGFAGVVLGLSGGIDSALVAALAVDALGADRVHGITMPSRYSSDGTRGDAHQLAANLGISIVETPIQGLFDAFVQDLAPLWPGRAPDTTEENIQARIRGVIVMALSNKFGWLVLTTGNKSELATGYCTLYGDMAGGFAVLKDVPKTLVFELAKWRNQQAIYHGDTKCTEGQAESASPRPPCLRGEIRGLIPESTITRPPSAELRENQTDQDSLPPYDVLDGIIERYVERDWSLEAIIADGYDAATVKRVIRLIDVNEYKRRQGAPGVKITPKAFGRDRRLPITNLYRERIG
;
A
#
# COMPACT_ATOMS: atom_id res chain seq x y z
N MET A 1 5.06 -8.39 9.11
CA MET A 1 4.30 -9.65 9.36
C MET A 1 3.81 -10.21 8.03
N THR A 2 3.65 -11.53 7.92
CA THR A 2 3.15 -12.19 6.71
C THR A 2 1.88 -12.96 7.05
N VAL A 3 0.83 -12.79 6.26
CA VAL A 3 -0.46 -13.47 6.50
C VAL A 3 -0.27 -14.99 6.47
N GLY A 4 -0.77 -15.69 7.49
CA GLY A 4 -0.69 -17.14 7.64
C GLY A 4 0.64 -17.70 8.16
N ALA A 5 1.68 -16.88 8.27
CA ALA A 5 3.00 -17.32 8.77
C ALA A 5 3.09 -17.26 10.31
N LEU A 6 2.17 -17.96 11.01
CA LEU A 6 1.97 -17.86 12.45
C LEU A 6 3.28 -18.00 13.25
N ASN A 7 4.04 -19.05 13.02
CA ASN A 7 5.31 -19.33 13.74
C ASN A 7 6.36 -18.23 13.50
N ALA A 8 6.55 -17.78 12.24
CA ALA A 8 7.50 -16.73 11.92
C ALA A 8 7.08 -15.37 12.53
N ASN A 9 5.78 -15.06 12.50
CA ASN A 9 5.25 -13.85 13.13
C ASN A 9 5.41 -13.90 14.66
N ALA A 10 5.14 -15.05 15.30
CA ALA A 10 5.38 -15.25 16.74
C ALA A 10 6.86 -15.08 17.10
N GLY A 11 7.76 -15.67 16.32
CA GLY A 11 9.21 -15.48 16.51
C GLY A 11 9.66 -14.03 16.39
N LYS A 12 9.05 -13.26 15.47
CA LYS A 12 9.32 -11.81 15.35
C LYS A 12 8.78 -11.04 16.57
N VAL A 13 7.57 -11.37 17.03
CA VAL A 13 6.99 -10.78 18.25
C VAL A 13 7.91 -11.01 19.44
N LEU A 14 8.35 -12.26 19.68
CA LEU A 14 9.25 -12.62 20.77
C LEU A 14 10.56 -11.83 20.74
N ARG A 15 11.22 -11.81 19.59
CA ARG A 15 12.48 -11.07 19.43
C ARG A 15 12.33 -9.58 19.78
N LEU A 16 11.32 -8.91 19.20
CA LEU A 16 11.09 -7.49 19.44
C LEU A 16 10.61 -7.20 20.86
N ALA A 17 9.84 -8.12 21.48
CA ALA A 17 9.42 -7.98 22.87
C ALA A 17 10.60 -8.07 23.84
N HIS A 18 11.53 -9.00 23.62
CA HIS A 18 12.75 -9.09 24.41
C HIS A 18 13.68 -7.88 24.24
N GLU A 19 13.78 -7.36 23.00
CA GLU A 19 14.53 -6.13 22.71
C GLU A 19 13.95 -4.92 23.46
N ALA A 20 12.63 -4.74 23.40
CA ALA A 20 11.93 -3.66 24.11
C ALA A 20 12.02 -3.81 25.64
N ALA A 21 11.89 -5.03 26.16
CA ALA A 21 12.03 -5.31 27.60
C ALA A 21 13.47 -4.99 28.09
N ALA A 22 14.49 -5.38 27.32
CA ALA A 22 15.89 -5.03 27.62
C ALA A 22 16.15 -3.51 27.61
N ALA A 23 15.36 -2.75 26.83
CA ALA A 23 15.36 -1.29 26.84
C ALA A 23 14.54 -0.68 28.00
N GLY A 24 13.98 -1.50 28.90
CA GLY A 24 13.25 -1.05 30.10
C GLY A 24 11.75 -0.76 29.88
N ALA A 25 11.16 -1.25 28.80
CA ALA A 25 9.73 -1.04 28.54
C ALA A 25 8.85 -1.79 29.53
N GLY A 26 7.93 -1.10 30.21
CA GLY A 26 6.91 -1.70 31.08
C GLY A 26 5.61 -2.06 30.38
N LEU A 27 5.39 -1.50 29.18
CA LEU A 27 4.28 -1.82 28.27
C LEU A 27 4.85 -1.96 26.85
N ILE A 28 4.53 -3.07 26.19
CA ILE A 28 4.96 -3.35 24.81
C ILE A 28 3.71 -3.65 23.98
N ALA A 29 3.62 -3.06 22.78
CA ALA A 29 2.46 -3.24 21.91
C ALA A 29 2.87 -3.65 20.49
N PHE A 30 2.12 -4.61 19.95
CA PHE A 30 2.19 -5.04 18.56
C PHE A 30 0.89 -4.71 17.82
N PRO A 31 0.92 -4.55 16.51
CA PRO A 31 -0.25 -4.15 15.72
C PRO A 31 -1.43 -5.13 15.79
N GLU A 32 -2.56 -4.68 15.29
CA GLU A 32 -3.76 -5.49 15.04
C GLU A 32 -3.42 -6.72 14.23
N LEU A 33 -3.91 -7.89 14.66
CA LEU A 33 -3.70 -9.19 14.00
C LEU A 33 -2.23 -9.50 13.66
N ALA A 34 -1.28 -8.97 14.45
CA ALA A 34 0.16 -9.15 14.21
C ALA A 34 0.56 -10.63 14.10
N LEU A 35 -0.07 -11.50 14.88
CA LEU A 35 0.23 -12.94 14.88
C LEU A 35 -0.22 -13.63 13.59
N SER A 36 -1.44 -13.35 13.11
CA SER A 36 -1.97 -13.94 11.87
C SER A 36 -1.52 -13.23 10.59
N GLY A 37 -1.04 -11.98 10.70
CA GLY A 37 -0.98 -11.02 9.61
C GLY A 37 -2.35 -10.41 9.30
N TYR A 38 -2.40 -9.24 8.66
CA TYR A 38 -3.62 -8.50 8.30
C TYR A 38 -3.67 -8.18 6.81
N PRO A 39 -4.82 -8.34 6.12
CA PRO A 39 -6.05 -9.00 6.59
C PRO A 39 -5.98 -10.54 6.38
N PRO A 40 -6.43 -11.33 7.34
CA PRO A 40 -6.38 -12.80 7.25
C PRO A 40 -7.49 -13.39 6.37
N GLU A 41 -8.46 -12.59 5.95
CA GLU A 41 -9.59 -12.97 5.08
C GLU A 41 -10.25 -14.28 5.54
N ASP A 42 -10.54 -15.20 4.61
CA ASP A 42 -11.20 -16.49 4.87
C ASP A 42 -10.35 -17.49 5.66
N LEU A 43 -9.09 -17.18 5.98
CA LEU A 43 -8.28 -18.05 6.84
C LEU A 43 -8.92 -18.21 8.22
N VAL A 44 -9.53 -17.14 8.77
CA VAL A 44 -10.17 -17.19 10.08
C VAL A 44 -11.49 -17.99 10.12
N LEU A 45 -12.04 -18.36 8.97
CA LEU A 45 -13.17 -19.28 8.87
C LEU A 45 -12.74 -20.75 9.01
N LYS A 46 -11.44 -21.03 8.87
CA LYS A 46 -10.88 -22.39 8.99
C LYS A 46 -10.59 -22.71 10.44
N ARG A 47 -11.26 -23.71 11.01
CA ARG A 47 -11.11 -24.10 12.41
C ARG A 47 -9.66 -24.39 12.78
N HIS A 48 -8.96 -25.18 11.95
CA HIS A 48 -7.56 -25.52 12.21
C HIS A 48 -6.63 -24.30 12.24
N PHE A 49 -6.93 -23.24 11.48
CA PHE A 49 -6.16 -21.98 11.54
C PHE A 49 -6.31 -21.29 12.89
N LEU A 50 -7.52 -21.29 13.45
CA LEU A 50 -7.77 -20.75 14.80
C LEU A 50 -7.12 -21.61 15.89
N ASP A 51 -7.14 -22.96 15.73
CA ASP A 51 -6.49 -23.87 16.65
C ASP A 51 -4.95 -23.74 16.62
N ASP A 52 -4.36 -23.53 15.42
CA ASP A 52 -2.93 -23.21 15.25
C ASP A 52 -2.58 -21.86 15.89
N THR A 53 -3.43 -20.85 15.71
CA THR A 53 -3.27 -19.53 16.33
C THR A 53 -3.28 -19.66 17.86
N ALA A 54 -4.18 -20.46 18.42
CA ALA A 54 -4.27 -20.69 19.86
C ALA A 54 -2.98 -21.33 20.42
N ARG A 55 -2.37 -22.29 19.69
CA ARG A 55 -1.08 -22.89 20.10
C ARG A 55 0.05 -21.85 20.11
N GLU A 56 0.10 -20.94 19.13
CA GLU A 56 1.10 -19.88 19.15
C GLU A 56 0.83 -18.82 20.27
N ILE A 57 -0.41 -18.60 20.64
CA ILE A 57 -0.76 -17.77 21.81
C ILE A 57 -0.24 -18.42 23.11
N GLU A 58 -0.40 -19.73 23.28
CA GLU A 58 0.15 -20.48 24.44
C GLU A 58 1.68 -20.40 24.46
N ARG A 59 2.32 -20.54 23.30
CA ARG A 59 3.76 -20.37 23.15
C ARG A 59 4.22 -18.96 23.51
N LEU A 60 3.55 -17.93 22.99
CA LEU A 60 3.85 -16.54 23.33
C LEU A 60 3.71 -16.31 24.84
N ALA A 61 2.68 -16.84 25.48
CA ALA A 61 2.52 -16.69 26.92
C ALA A 61 3.72 -17.27 27.69
N ALA A 62 4.25 -18.41 27.26
CA ALA A 62 5.37 -19.07 27.93
C ALA A 62 6.73 -18.40 27.65
N GLU A 63 6.95 -17.81 26.47
CA GLU A 63 8.25 -17.33 26.01
C GLU A 63 8.42 -15.80 26.05
N LEU A 64 7.34 -15.01 26.21
CA LEU A 64 7.41 -13.55 26.34
C LEU A 64 8.10 -13.14 27.66
N PRO A 65 8.79 -11.97 27.71
CA PRO A 65 9.37 -11.45 28.93
C PRO A 65 8.28 -11.28 30.01
N PRO A 66 8.50 -11.74 31.25
CA PRO A 66 7.43 -11.80 32.27
C PRO A 66 7.01 -10.44 32.82
N GLU A 67 7.96 -9.51 33.01
CA GLU A 67 7.68 -8.25 33.73
C GLU A 67 6.82 -7.25 32.92
N PRO A 68 7.11 -6.94 31.64
CA PRO A 68 6.29 -5.98 30.90
C PRO A 68 4.90 -6.56 30.56
N LEU A 69 3.91 -5.69 30.56
CA LEU A 69 2.63 -6.01 29.92
C LEU A 69 2.81 -5.98 28.41
N VAL A 70 2.61 -7.13 27.72
CA VAL A 70 2.75 -7.24 26.28
C VAL A 70 1.38 -7.39 25.62
N ILE A 71 1.07 -6.54 24.65
CA ILE A 71 -0.20 -6.58 23.90
C ILE A 71 0.07 -7.03 22.46
N VAL A 72 -0.59 -8.13 22.03
CA VAL A 72 -0.44 -8.69 20.69
C VAL A 72 -1.81 -8.88 20.04
N GLY A 73 -1.99 -8.38 18.81
CA GLY A 73 -3.19 -8.61 18.01
C GLY A 73 -3.20 -10.01 17.38
N ALA A 74 -4.31 -10.75 17.57
CA ALA A 74 -4.51 -12.07 16.97
C ALA A 74 -6.00 -12.41 16.85
N PRO A 75 -6.42 -13.28 15.89
CA PRO A 75 -7.77 -13.80 15.89
C PRO A 75 -7.98 -14.77 17.07
N ALA A 76 -9.19 -14.74 17.63
CA ALA A 76 -9.59 -15.64 18.69
C ALA A 76 -10.90 -16.35 18.33
N ALA A 77 -11.07 -17.60 18.79
CA ALA A 77 -12.35 -18.28 18.72
C ALA A 77 -13.38 -17.57 19.64
N PHE A 78 -14.59 -17.34 19.14
CA PHE A 78 -15.67 -16.72 19.88
C PHE A 78 -17.01 -17.35 19.50
N GLY A 79 -17.47 -18.27 20.31
CA GLY A 79 -18.61 -19.11 19.98
C GLY A 79 -18.33 -19.97 18.72
N ASN A 80 -19.17 -19.83 17.71
CA ASN A 80 -19.02 -20.51 16.41
C ASN A 80 -18.32 -19.62 15.35
N ARG A 81 -17.85 -18.44 15.73
CA ARG A 81 -17.15 -17.49 14.85
C ARG A 81 -15.75 -17.17 15.40
N ALA A 82 -14.99 -16.39 14.66
CA ALA A 82 -13.79 -15.73 15.14
C ALA A 82 -14.11 -14.32 15.62
N CYS A 83 -13.27 -13.73 16.45
CA CYS A 83 -13.21 -12.30 16.72
C CYS A 83 -11.78 -11.77 16.48
N ASN A 84 -11.67 -10.50 16.13
CA ASN A 84 -10.42 -9.76 16.11
C ASN A 84 -10.09 -9.33 17.55
N ALA A 85 -8.95 -9.76 18.11
CA ALA A 85 -8.66 -9.62 19.52
C ALA A 85 -7.27 -9.06 19.80
N ALA A 86 -7.15 -8.34 20.94
CA ALA A 86 -5.89 -7.96 21.54
C ALA A 86 -5.68 -8.81 22.80
N TYR A 87 -4.63 -9.61 22.81
CA TYR A 87 -4.22 -10.43 23.94
C TYR A 87 -3.23 -9.64 24.81
N ALA A 88 -3.50 -9.58 26.08
CA ALA A 88 -2.62 -8.99 27.08
C ALA A 88 -1.87 -10.11 27.83
N PHE A 89 -0.54 -10.14 27.71
CA PHE A 89 0.33 -11.13 28.34
C PHE A 89 1.14 -10.51 29.46
N GLN A 90 1.25 -11.21 30.58
CA GLN A 90 2.16 -10.88 31.70
C GLN A 90 2.34 -12.11 32.59
N ASP A 91 3.51 -12.24 33.19
CA ASP A 91 3.82 -13.32 34.16
C ASP A 91 3.58 -14.74 33.59
N GLY A 92 3.92 -14.96 32.32
CA GLY A 92 3.77 -16.24 31.65
C GLY A 92 2.32 -16.64 31.32
N ALA A 93 1.36 -15.71 31.38
CA ALA A 93 -0.05 -15.98 31.16
C ALA A 93 -0.77 -14.91 30.35
N VAL A 94 -1.90 -15.28 29.77
CA VAL A 94 -2.86 -14.31 29.19
C VAL A 94 -3.68 -13.71 30.35
N ARG A 95 -3.50 -12.41 30.58
CA ARG A 95 -4.19 -11.66 31.64
C ARG A 95 -5.57 -11.18 31.24
N ALA A 96 -5.73 -10.80 29.96
CA ALA A 96 -7.00 -10.35 29.41
C ALA A 96 -7.03 -10.52 27.89
N ILE A 97 -8.24 -10.54 27.33
CA ILE A 97 -8.50 -10.55 25.90
C ILE A 97 -9.54 -9.47 25.62
N TYR A 98 -9.13 -8.42 24.90
CA TYR A 98 -10.06 -7.43 24.36
C TYR A 98 -10.51 -7.88 22.96
N ARG A 99 -11.79 -7.79 22.68
CA ARG A 99 -12.38 -8.11 21.38
C ARG A 99 -12.87 -6.84 20.71
N LYS A 100 -12.43 -6.60 19.46
CA LYS A 100 -12.82 -5.45 18.67
C LYS A 100 -14.33 -5.27 18.65
N MET A 101 -14.81 -4.08 18.99
CA MET A 101 -16.24 -3.79 19.11
C MET A 101 -16.83 -3.26 17.81
N LEU A 102 -16.08 -2.42 17.07
CA LEU A 102 -16.51 -1.85 15.80
C LEU A 102 -15.81 -2.58 14.63
N LEU A 103 -16.60 -3.25 13.80
CA LEU A 103 -16.12 -4.00 12.64
C LEU A 103 -16.40 -3.22 11.37
N PRO A 104 -15.39 -2.61 10.73
CA PRO A 104 -15.57 -1.86 9.49
C PRO A 104 -16.02 -2.78 8.35
N ASN A 105 -16.99 -2.30 7.55
CA ASN A 105 -17.54 -3.01 6.41
C ASN A 105 -17.77 -2.05 5.23
N TYR A 106 -16.75 -1.27 4.92
CA TYR A 106 -16.72 -0.27 3.84
C TYR A 106 -15.33 -0.23 3.18
N GLY A 107 -15.26 0.27 1.94
CA GLY A 107 -14.00 0.32 1.17
C GLY A 107 -13.36 -1.07 1.05
N VAL A 108 -12.13 -1.19 1.53
CA VAL A 108 -11.38 -2.45 1.52
C VAL A 108 -11.75 -3.40 2.66
N PHE A 109 -12.50 -2.93 3.64
CA PHE A 109 -12.85 -3.73 4.83
C PHE A 109 -14.10 -4.58 4.61
N ASP A 110 -14.06 -5.81 5.14
CA ASP A 110 -15.16 -6.76 5.11
C ASP A 110 -15.19 -7.59 6.42
N GLU A 111 -14.92 -6.92 7.55
CA GLU A 111 -14.70 -7.60 8.83
C GLU A 111 -15.99 -8.23 9.40
N GLN A 112 -17.17 -7.64 9.15
CA GLN A 112 -18.43 -8.21 9.60
C GLN A 112 -18.72 -9.60 9.01
N ARG A 113 -18.16 -9.89 7.84
CA ARG A 113 -18.29 -11.20 7.19
C ARG A 113 -17.55 -12.30 7.96
N VAL A 114 -16.39 -12.01 8.51
CA VAL A 114 -15.47 -13.00 9.08
C VAL A 114 -15.41 -12.96 10.60
N PHE A 115 -15.63 -11.81 11.24
CA PHE A 115 -15.52 -11.63 12.68
C PHE A 115 -16.87 -11.38 13.36
N ALA A 116 -16.94 -11.74 14.63
CA ALA A 116 -17.99 -11.32 15.56
C ALA A 116 -17.47 -10.14 16.40
N ALA A 117 -18.34 -9.15 16.62
CA ALA A 117 -18.02 -7.99 17.45
C ALA A 117 -17.93 -8.34 18.93
N GLY A 118 -16.98 -7.71 19.63
CA GLY A 118 -16.96 -7.67 21.08
C GLY A 118 -18.01 -6.72 21.65
N THR A 119 -18.27 -6.82 22.95
CA THR A 119 -19.30 -6.03 23.63
C THR A 119 -18.79 -5.33 24.88
N GLU A 120 -17.60 -5.68 25.37
CA GLU A 120 -17.12 -5.21 26.66
C GLU A 120 -15.76 -4.52 26.56
N PRO A 121 -15.58 -3.36 27.23
CA PRO A 121 -14.29 -2.71 27.33
C PRO A 121 -13.35 -3.51 28.23
N VAL A 122 -12.04 -3.41 27.96
CA VAL A 122 -11.00 -3.96 28.86
C VAL A 122 -10.15 -2.81 29.38
N ILE A 123 -10.04 -2.74 30.71
CA ILE A 123 -9.20 -1.78 31.44
C ILE A 123 -8.22 -2.58 32.29
N LEU A 124 -6.92 -2.36 32.06
CA LEU A 124 -5.83 -3.01 32.79
C LEU A 124 -5.13 -1.99 33.69
N THR A 125 -4.67 -2.40 34.85
CA THR A 125 -3.84 -1.57 35.72
C THR A 125 -2.37 -1.96 35.52
N LEU A 126 -1.55 -1.01 35.10
CA LEU A 126 -0.11 -1.18 34.94
C LEU A 126 0.60 -1.19 36.31
N ALA A 127 1.84 -1.68 36.36
CA ALA A 127 2.64 -1.76 37.60
C ALA A 127 2.79 -0.40 38.31
N ASN A 128 2.81 0.69 37.57
CA ASN A 128 2.88 2.06 38.10
C ASN A 128 1.52 2.65 38.50
N GLY A 129 0.44 1.85 38.44
CA GLY A 129 -0.92 2.23 38.86
C GLY A 129 -1.74 2.95 37.77
N LEU A 130 -1.21 3.18 36.55
CA LEU A 130 -1.97 3.75 35.45
C LEU A 130 -3.01 2.76 34.90
N ARG A 131 -4.21 3.26 34.62
CA ARG A 131 -5.31 2.48 34.03
C ARG A 131 -5.21 2.57 32.49
N LEU A 132 -4.94 1.45 31.84
CA LEU A 132 -4.81 1.29 30.42
C LEU A 132 -6.13 0.78 29.82
N GLY A 133 -6.75 1.53 28.89
CA GLY A 133 -7.85 1.05 28.06
C GLY A 133 -7.33 0.49 26.73
N LEU A 134 -7.95 -0.60 26.26
CA LEU A 134 -7.57 -1.22 24.98
C LEU A 134 -8.60 -0.91 23.90
N HIS A 135 -8.12 -0.54 22.71
CA HIS A 135 -8.88 -0.41 21.48
C HIS A 135 -8.18 -1.14 20.32
N ILE A 136 -8.94 -1.52 19.31
CA ILE A 136 -8.42 -2.06 18.05
C ILE A 136 -8.96 -1.20 16.92
N CYS A 137 -8.07 -0.52 16.20
CA CYS A 137 -8.29 0.21 14.94
C CYS A 137 -9.57 1.08 14.97
N GLU A 138 -10.67 0.57 14.36
CA GLU A 138 -11.96 1.25 14.20
C GLU A 138 -12.58 1.75 15.52
N ASP A 139 -12.27 1.10 16.63
CA ASP A 139 -12.81 1.47 17.95
C ASP A 139 -12.49 2.91 18.38
N SER A 140 -11.46 3.53 17.79
CA SER A 140 -11.12 4.95 18.02
C SER A 140 -11.56 5.89 16.87
N TRP A 141 -12.28 5.41 15.85
CA TRP A 141 -12.66 6.23 14.71
C TRP A 141 -13.94 7.02 14.90
N ASP A 142 -14.82 6.57 15.80
CA ASP A 142 -16.01 7.29 16.21
C ASP A 142 -15.97 7.63 17.70
N PRO A 143 -15.66 8.88 18.08
CA PRO A 143 -15.59 9.32 19.47
C PRO A 143 -16.92 9.18 20.24
N ALA A 144 -18.06 9.12 19.55
CA ALA A 144 -19.38 8.97 20.16
C ALA A 144 -19.80 7.49 20.35
N ALA A 145 -19.09 6.57 19.70
CA ALA A 145 -19.42 5.15 19.76
C ALA A 145 -19.05 4.50 21.11
N ALA A 146 -19.65 3.33 21.34
CA ALA A 146 -19.51 2.57 22.58
C ALA A 146 -18.07 2.36 23.07
N PRO A 147 -17.06 2.00 22.22
CA PRO A 147 -15.69 1.82 22.70
C PRO A 147 -15.14 3.07 23.41
N CYS A 148 -15.24 4.24 22.78
CA CYS A 148 -14.74 5.49 23.36
C CYS A 148 -15.53 5.92 24.60
N THR A 149 -16.86 5.87 24.56
CA THR A 149 -17.71 6.29 25.70
C THR A 149 -17.56 5.38 26.91
N ALA A 150 -17.30 4.08 26.70
CA ALA A 150 -17.06 3.13 27.79
C ALA A 150 -15.73 3.36 28.52
N LEU A 151 -14.74 4.00 27.91
CA LEU A 151 -13.46 4.35 28.51
C LEU A 151 -13.43 5.76 29.11
N ALA A 152 -14.37 6.64 28.76
CA ALA A 152 -14.37 8.04 29.12
C ALA A 152 -14.31 8.25 30.65
N GLY A 153 -13.29 8.98 31.12
CA GLY A 153 -13.04 9.25 32.54
C GLY A 153 -12.60 8.05 33.38
N ARG A 154 -12.45 6.87 32.81
CA ARG A 154 -12.13 5.63 33.50
C ARG A 154 -10.68 5.19 33.33
N VAL A 155 -9.98 5.75 32.36
CA VAL A 155 -8.61 5.37 31.99
C VAL A 155 -7.66 6.57 32.03
N ASP A 156 -6.38 6.29 32.22
CA ASP A 156 -5.32 7.28 32.23
C ASP A 156 -4.52 7.26 30.89
N LEU A 157 -4.67 6.18 30.12
CA LEU A 157 -4.04 5.95 28.82
C LEU A 157 -4.91 5.03 27.98
N VAL A 158 -4.94 5.24 26.67
CA VAL A 158 -5.53 4.31 25.70
C VAL A 158 -4.43 3.75 24.81
N LEU A 159 -4.44 2.44 24.60
CA LEU A 159 -3.65 1.79 23.54
C LEU A 159 -4.59 1.32 22.44
N ASN A 160 -4.36 1.83 21.23
CA ASN A 160 -5.03 1.38 20.02
C ASN A 160 -4.03 0.63 19.13
N ILE A 161 -4.22 -0.68 18.96
CA ILE A 161 -3.46 -1.48 17.98
C ILE A 161 -4.22 -1.50 16.66
N SER A 162 -3.51 -1.32 15.53
CA SER A 162 -4.13 -1.10 14.22
C SER A 162 -3.45 -1.81 13.08
N GLY A 163 -4.27 -2.19 12.08
CA GLY A 163 -3.86 -2.53 10.71
C GLY A 163 -4.52 -1.56 9.73
N SER A 164 -4.31 -0.25 9.91
CA SER A 164 -4.95 0.78 9.10
C SER A 164 -4.22 0.96 7.78
N PRO A 165 -4.86 0.63 6.61
CA PRO A 165 -4.23 0.75 5.30
C PRO A 165 -3.95 2.20 4.92
N TYR A 166 -2.86 2.36 4.19
CA TYR A 166 -2.45 3.62 3.59
C TYR A 166 -3.35 4.04 2.41
N HIS A 167 -3.54 5.30 2.27
CA HIS A 167 -3.81 6.02 1.03
C HIS A 167 -3.33 7.47 1.19
N ARG A 168 -3.05 8.16 0.09
CA ARG A 168 -2.60 9.56 0.08
C ARG A 168 -3.49 10.44 0.95
N GLY A 169 -2.91 11.16 1.89
CA GLY A 169 -3.63 12.01 2.86
C GLY A 169 -4.23 11.28 4.08
N LYS A 170 -4.11 9.94 4.18
CA LYS A 170 -4.68 9.16 5.29
C LYS A 170 -4.10 9.53 6.65
N LEU A 171 -2.81 9.84 6.71
CA LEU A 171 -2.14 10.12 7.98
C LEU A 171 -2.73 11.36 8.68
N ALA A 172 -2.98 12.43 7.94
CA ALA A 172 -3.60 13.64 8.50
C ALA A 172 -5.01 13.35 9.05
N LEU A 173 -5.82 12.58 8.30
CA LEU A 173 -7.15 12.14 8.76
C LEU A 173 -7.03 11.27 10.04
N ARG A 174 -6.08 10.35 10.07
CA ARG A 174 -5.81 9.48 11.23
C ARG A 174 -5.47 10.30 12.47
N GLU A 175 -4.53 11.24 12.36
CA GLU A 175 -4.14 12.11 13.48
C GLU A 175 -5.33 12.95 13.99
N GLN A 176 -6.13 13.50 13.09
CA GLN A 176 -7.34 14.27 13.46
C GLN A 176 -8.35 13.41 14.22
N THR A 177 -8.61 12.19 13.72
CA THR A 177 -9.58 11.26 14.29
C THR A 177 -9.13 10.76 15.68
N LEU A 178 -7.89 10.32 15.80
CA LEU A 178 -7.33 9.85 17.06
C LEU A 178 -7.27 10.97 18.13
N ARG A 179 -7.01 12.21 17.70
CA ARG A 179 -7.06 13.36 18.60
C ARG A 179 -8.48 13.64 19.09
N ALA A 180 -9.49 13.46 18.24
CA ALA A 180 -10.89 13.58 18.64
C ALA A 180 -11.27 12.50 19.66
N ALA A 181 -10.85 11.25 19.45
CA ALA A 181 -11.05 10.16 20.40
C ALA A 181 -10.34 10.42 21.75
N SER A 182 -9.09 10.86 21.73
CA SER A 182 -8.34 11.25 22.95
C SER A 182 -9.08 12.30 23.78
N ARG A 183 -9.65 13.32 23.11
CA ARG A 183 -10.46 14.37 23.78
C ARG A 183 -11.74 13.81 24.37
N ALA A 184 -12.47 12.97 23.65
CA ALA A 184 -13.73 12.39 24.10
C ALA A 184 -13.53 11.44 25.27
N ILE A 185 -12.46 10.66 25.28
CA ILE A 185 -12.11 9.75 26.37
C ILE A 185 -11.54 10.53 27.57
N GLY A 186 -10.86 11.64 27.35
CA GLY A 186 -10.17 12.43 28.37
C GLY A 186 -8.80 11.84 28.75
N ALA A 187 -8.17 11.06 27.86
CA ALA A 187 -6.87 10.41 28.06
C ALA A 187 -6.01 10.46 26.80
N PRO A 188 -4.67 10.52 26.92
CA PRO A 188 -3.74 10.37 25.80
C PRO A 188 -3.84 8.98 25.18
N LEU A 189 -3.37 8.85 23.94
CA LEU A 189 -3.51 7.66 23.14
C LEU A 189 -2.17 7.24 22.52
N LEU A 190 -1.80 5.97 22.73
CA LEU A 190 -0.77 5.26 22.00
C LEU A 190 -1.43 4.54 20.81
N TYR A 191 -0.92 4.78 19.62
CA TYR A 191 -1.38 4.15 18.39
C TYR A 191 -0.27 3.31 17.79
N CYS A 192 -0.47 2.00 17.71
CA CYS A 192 0.49 1.05 17.13
C CYS A 192 -0.04 0.51 15.82
N ASN A 193 0.53 0.95 14.69
CA ASN A 193 0.09 0.57 13.36
C ASN A 193 1.03 -0.43 12.69
N LEU A 194 0.46 -1.27 11.81
CA LEU A 194 1.17 -2.23 11.00
C LEU A 194 2.07 -1.52 9.95
N VAL A 195 3.18 -2.15 9.60
CA VAL A 195 4.04 -1.79 8.45
C VAL A 195 4.14 -2.98 7.50
N GLY A 196 4.03 -2.71 6.20
CA GLY A 196 4.24 -3.71 5.15
C GLY A 196 3.22 -3.64 4.03
N GLY A 197 3.45 -4.42 2.97
CA GLY A 197 2.50 -4.65 1.88
C GLY A 197 1.81 -6.00 2.04
N GLN A 198 0.52 -6.05 1.74
CA GLN A 198 -0.25 -7.28 1.67
C GLN A 198 -1.29 -7.18 0.55
N ASP A 199 -1.10 -8.00 -0.49
CA ASP A 199 -1.91 -7.94 -1.72
C ASP A 199 -1.94 -6.52 -2.31
N GLU A 200 -3.09 -5.87 -2.35
CA GLU A 200 -3.25 -4.48 -2.84
C GLU A 200 -2.98 -3.43 -1.76
N LEU A 201 -2.92 -3.83 -0.48
CA LEU A 201 -2.83 -2.91 0.64
C LEU A 201 -1.39 -2.65 1.05
N VAL A 202 -1.12 -1.42 1.43
CA VAL A 202 0.12 -1.02 2.10
C VAL A 202 -0.23 -0.42 3.45
N PHE A 203 0.55 -0.74 4.46
CA PHE A 203 0.45 -0.22 5.81
C PHE A 203 1.68 0.64 6.06
N ASP A 204 1.44 1.89 6.36
CA ASP A 204 2.47 2.94 6.45
C ASP A 204 3.16 3.04 7.81
N GLY A 205 2.75 2.24 8.78
CA GLY A 205 3.28 2.38 10.15
C GLY A 205 2.91 3.71 10.76
N ALA A 206 3.91 4.59 10.91
CA ALA A 206 3.72 5.88 11.55
C ALA A 206 3.00 5.78 12.91
N SER A 207 3.34 4.76 13.70
CA SER A 207 2.84 4.61 15.07
C SER A 207 3.11 5.89 15.85
N LEU A 208 2.21 6.27 16.75
CA LEU A 208 2.30 7.58 17.39
C LEU A 208 1.80 7.58 18.83
N PHE A 209 2.26 8.56 19.58
CA PHE A 209 1.69 8.97 20.84
C PHE A 209 1.12 10.37 20.70
N LEU A 210 -0.11 10.57 21.12
CA LEU A 210 -0.80 11.86 21.07
C LEU A 210 -1.63 12.12 22.33
N ASP A 211 -1.88 13.39 22.58
CA ASP A 211 -2.83 13.88 23.57
C ASP A 211 -3.84 14.85 22.93
N ALA A 212 -4.68 15.47 23.74
CA ALA A 212 -5.67 16.45 23.30
C ALA A 212 -5.06 17.66 22.52
N ASN A 213 -3.76 17.93 22.72
CA ASN A 213 -3.05 19.05 22.10
C ASN A 213 -2.34 18.66 20.80
N GLY A 214 -2.12 17.36 20.53
CA GLY A 214 -1.55 16.86 19.28
C GLY A 214 -0.57 15.71 19.45
N VAL A 215 0.16 15.40 18.38
CA VAL A 215 1.17 14.34 18.32
C VAL A 215 2.40 14.74 19.13
N ARG A 216 2.85 13.84 20.00
CA ARG A 216 4.02 14.01 20.90
C ARG A 216 5.21 13.16 20.47
N ALA A 217 4.93 11.99 19.87
CA ALA A 217 5.94 11.11 19.30
C ALA A 217 5.38 10.44 18.05
N ARG A 218 6.23 10.14 17.09
CA ARG A 218 5.88 9.45 15.83
C ARG A 218 7.04 8.56 15.39
N ALA A 219 6.73 7.31 15.06
CA ALA A 219 7.61 6.38 14.39
C ALA A 219 7.78 6.73 12.90
N LYS A 220 8.73 6.10 12.23
CA LYS A 220 8.95 6.22 10.79
C LYS A 220 7.74 5.78 9.97
N GLN A 221 7.61 6.36 8.78
CA GLN A 221 6.66 5.91 7.77
C GLN A 221 7.31 4.84 6.87
N PHE A 222 6.56 3.80 6.51
CA PHE A 222 6.94 2.70 5.60
C PHE A 222 8.18 1.87 6.00
N GLU A 223 8.66 2.07 7.21
CA GLU A 223 9.76 1.30 7.80
C GLU A 223 9.34 0.71 9.14
N GLU A 224 9.88 -0.48 9.46
CA GLU A 224 9.74 -1.04 10.81
C GLU A 224 10.52 -0.19 11.80
N ASP A 225 9.88 0.13 12.92
CA ASP A 225 10.49 1.00 13.94
C ASP A 225 10.03 0.57 15.34
N LEU A 226 10.87 0.81 16.33
CA LEU A 226 10.54 0.66 17.74
C LEU A 226 10.39 2.05 18.37
N LEU A 227 9.14 2.52 18.44
CA LEU A 227 8.83 3.80 19.05
C LEU A 227 8.81 3.65 20.59
N VAL A 228 9.76 4.27 21.27
CA VAL A 228 9.84 4.32 22.71
C VAL A 228 9.27 5.63 23.23
N VAL A 229 8.31 5.54 24.17
CA VAL A 229 7.65 6.70 24.79
C VAL A 229 7.75 6.57 26.31
N GLU A 230 8.35 7.54 26.98
CA GLU A 230 8.35 7.60 28.43
C GLU A 230 7.06 8.29 28.92
N LEU A 231 6.35 7.63 29.83
CA LEU A 231 5.14 8.16 30.45
C LEU A 231 5.45 8.56 31.90
N GLY A 232 5.73 9.83 32.13
CA GLY A 232 5.99 10.37 33.48
C GLY A 232 4.68 10.48 34.28
N VAL A 233 4.62 9.85 35.44
CA VAL A 233 3.56 10.10 36.46
C VAL A 233 4.00 11.30 37.28
N GLY A 234 3.47 12.49 36.98
CA GLY A 234 3.69 13.69 37.82
C GLY A 234 2.97 13.54 39.14
N ARG A 235 3.67 13.18 40.25
CA ARG A 235 3.19 13.47 41.59
C ARG A 235 3.28 14.97 41.79
N GLN A 236 2.16 15.69 41.84
CA GLN A 236 2.14 16.98 42.51
C GLN A 236 2.16 16.71 44.01
N GLU A 237 3.28 16.96 44.65
CA GLU A 237 3.33 17.18 46.11
C GLU A 237 2.71 18.56 46.37
N THR A 238 1.41 18.63 46.47
CA THR A 238 0.68 19.75 47.07
C THR A 238 -0.37 19.17 47.96
N GLY A 239 -0.16 19.37 49.27
CA GLY A 239 -1.09 18.99 50.31
C GLY A 239 -2.36 19.82 50.26
N GLU A 240 -3.33 19.42 49.48
CA GLU A 240 -4.74 19.75 49.61
C GLU A 240 -5.54 18.74 48.77
N ALA A 241 -6.51 18.11 49.43
CA ALA A 241 -7.39 17.12 48.82
C ALA A 241 -8.36 17.80 47.83
N SER A 242 -7.98 17.90 46.57
CA SER A 242 -8.88 18.28 45.49
C SER A 242 -8.78 17.24 44.35
N ALA A 243 -9.93 16.65 44.02
CA ALA A 243 -10.11 15.53 43.14
C ALA A 243 -9.95 15.94 41.64
N SER A 244 -8.72 16.19 41.22
CA SER A 244 -8.39 16.25 39.79
C SER A 244 -6.99 15.68 39.59
N ARG A 245 -6.92 14.37 39.34
CA ARG A 245 -5.70 13.71 38.88
C ARG A 245 -5.44 14.07 37.40
N SER A 246 -4.94 15.26 37.17
CA SER A 246 -4.37 15.57 35.83
C SER A 246 -2.97 14.97 35.79
N SER A 247 -2.84 13.78 35.21
CA SER A 247 -1.57 13.18 34.89
C SER A 247 -0.91 14.00 33.79
N HIS A 248 -0.01 14.91 34.13
CA HIS A 248 0.87 15.55 33.17
C HIS A 248 1.91 14.52 32.74
N LEU A 249 1.60 13.74 31.70
CA LEU A 249 2.56 12.86 31.06
C LEU A 249 3.63 13.75 30.41
N ARG A 250 4.84 13.75 30.97
CA ARG A 250 6.02 14.36 30.33
C ARG A 250 6.54 13.37 29.30
N SER A 251 6.63 13.80 28.06
CA SER A 251 7.38 13.11 27.01
C SER A 251 8.82 13.66 27.03
N PRO A 252 9.82 12.90 27.50
CA PRO A 252 11.22 13.26 27.31
C PRO A 252 11.64 12.83 25.92
N SER A 253 12.51 13.59 25.27
CA SER A 253 13.20 13.34 24.00
C SER A 253 12.47 12.35 23.06
N SER A 254 11.23 12.64 22.73
CA SER A 254 10.42 11.79 21.90
C SER A 254 10.95 11.80 20.46
N GLN A 255 11.13 10.62 19.91
CA GLN A 255 11.36 10.44 18.48
C GLN A 255 10.13 10.94 17.72
N LEU A 256 10.17 12.21 17.29
CA LEU A 256 9.16 12.76 16.39
C LEU A 256 9.73 12.74 14.98
N HIS A 257 9.64 11.60 14.32
CA HIS A 257 10.09 11.49 12.94
C HIS A 257 9.31 12.45 12.04
N PRO A 258 10.00 13.22 11.16
CA PRO A 258 9.35 14.13 10.23
C PRO A 258 8.47 13.36 9.25
N LEU A 259 7.40 13.99 8.79
CA LEU A 259 6.56 13.42 7.75
C LEU A 259 7.30 13.46 6.41
N LEU A 260 7.11 12.41 5.62
CA LEU A 260 7.58 12.41 4.25
C LEU A 260 6.81 13.46 3.43
N PRO A 261 7.47 14.15 2.49
CA PRO A 261 6.79 14.93 1.47
C PRO A 261 5.85 14.05 0.65
N ASP A 262 4.76 14.61 0.16
CA ASP A 262 3.67 13.89 -0.51
C ASP A 262 4.14 12.90 -1.61
N LEU A 263 4.98 13.33 -2.55
CA LEU A 263 5.51 12.43 -3.60
C LEU A 263 6.43 11.34 -3.04
N ALA A 264 7.22 11.67 -2.00
CA ALA A 264 8.07 10.68 -1.31
C ALA A 264 7.21 9.62 -0.60
N GLU A 265 6.11 10.04 0.02
CA GLU A 265 5.16 9.15 0.70
C GLU A 265 4.53 8.17 -0.28
N VAL A 266 4.00 8.66 -1.42
CA VAL A 266 3.44 7.79 -2.47
C VAL A 266 4.48 6.85 -3.05
N TYR A 267 5.68 7.35 -3.35
CA TYR A 267 6.77 6.52 -3.88
C TYR A 267 7.17 5.41 -2.91
N ALA A 268 7.31 5.73 -1.63
CA ALA A 268 7.63 4.74 -0.58
C ALA A 268 6.53 3.67 -0.45
N ALA A 269 5.26 4.05 -0.57
CA ALA A 269 4.15 3.09 -0.58
C ALA A 269 4.24 2.12 -1.76
N LEU A 270 4.53 2.61 -2.97
CA LEU A 270 4.68 1.78 -4.17
C LEU A 270 5.87 0.81 -4.05
N VAL A 271 7.01 1.31 -3.56
CA VAL A 271 8.22 0.49 -3.31
C VAL A 271 7.95 -0.60 -2.27
N LEU A 272 7.32 -0.25 -1.14
CA LEU A 272 7.00 -1.20 -0.07
C LEU A 272 6.02 -2.27 -0.54
N GLY A 273 4.95 -1.87 -1.24
CA GLY A 273 3.95 -2.80 -1.78
C GLY A 273 4.56 -3.81 -2.76
N LEU A 274 5.36 -3.34 -3.72
CA LEU A 274 6.04 -4.20 -4.69
C LEU A 274 7.05 -5.14 -4.03
N ARG A 275 7.89 -4.62 -3.12
CA ARG A 275 8.89 -5.39 -2.39
C ARG A 275 8.25 -6.54 -1.61
N ASP A 276 7.24 -6.22 -0.83
CA ASP A 276 6.58 -7.19 0.02
C ASP A 276 5.79 -8.22 -0.79
N TYR A 277 5.07 -7.80 -1.85
CA TYR A 277 4.36 -8.72 -2.72
C TYR A 277 5.30 -9.74 -3.36
N THR A 278 6.42 -9.27 -3.92
CA THR A 278 7.41 -10.13 -4.56
C THR A 278 8.04 -11.11 -3.56
N ASN A 279 8.48 -10.61 -2.40
CA ASN A 279 9.20 -11.41 -1.41
C ASN A 279 8.29 -12.39 -0.66
N LYS A 280 7.08 -11.96 -0.26
CA LYS A 280 6.12 -12.81 0.47
C LYS A 280 5.58 -13.95 -0.39
N ASN A 281 5.51 -13.76 -1.72
CA ASN A 281 5.13 -14.81 -2.66
C ASN A 281 6.32 -15.67 -3.13
N GLY A 282 7.55 -15.37 -2.70
CA GLY A 282 8.75 -16.17 -2.98
C GLY A 282 9.28 -16.04 -4.41
N PHE A 283 8.95 -14.98 -5.15
CA PHE A 283 9.49 -14.77 -6.49
C PHE A 283 10.98 -14.42 -6.45
N ALA A 284 11.77 -15.07 -7.28
CA ALA A 284 13.22 -14.84 -7.39
C ALA A 284 13.57 -13.44 -7.90
N GLY A 285 12.75 -12.88 -8.77
CA GLY A 285 12.90 -11.55 -9.36
C GLY A 285 11.64 -11.13 -10.10
N VAL A 286 11.74 -10.04 -10.83
CA VAL A 286 10.64 -9.51 -11.65
C VAL A 286 11.07 -9.31 -13.09
N VAL A 287 10.13 -9.39 -14.03
CA VAL A 287 10.33 -9.08 -15.44
C VAL A 287 9.26 -8.10 -15.92
N LEU A 288 9.66 -7.14 -16.76
CA LEU A 288 8.74 -6.16 -17.34
C LEU A 288 9.12 -5.78 -18.76
N GLY A 289 8.12 -5.44 -19.56
CA GLY A 289 8.31 -4.84 -20.88
C GLY A 289 8.82 -3.40 -20.76
N LEU A 290 9.97 -3.09 -21.35
CA LEU A 290 10.51 -1.74 -21.46
C LEU A 290 10.16 -1.19 -22.84
N SER A 291 9.14 -0.34 -22.91
CA SER A 291 8.67 0.26 -24.15
C SER A 291 9.40 1.57 -24.51
N GLY A 292 10.18 2.15 -23.58
CA GLY A 292 10.69 3.51 -23.66
C GLY A 292 9.66 4.58 -23.27
N GLY A 293 8.45 4.19 -22.87
CA GLY A 293 7.43 5.07 -22.32
C GLY A 293 7.58 5.28 -20.81
N ILE A 294 6.98 6.36 -20.30
CA ILE A 294 7.16 6.82 -18.91
C ILE A 294 6.65 5.83 -17.87
N ASP A 295 5.56 5.10 -18.13
CA ASP A 295 5.00 4.13 -17.20
C ASP A 295 5.97 2.97 -16.97
N SER A 296 6.47 2.36 -18.05
CA SER A 296 7.45 1.28 -17.96
C SER A 296 8.74 1.74 -17.30
N ALA A 297 9.15 3.00 -17.54
CA ALA A 297 10.34 3.59 -16.94
C ALA A 297 10.17 3.80 -15.43
N LEU A 298 9.03 4.31 -14.98
CA LEU A 298 8.74 4.47 -13.56
C LEU A 298 8.62 3.12 -12.85
N VAL A 299 7.96 2.12 -13.46
CA VAL A 299 7.86 0.76 -12.89
C VAL A 299 9.24 0.13 -12.75
N ALA A 300 10.13 0.28 -13.74
CA ALA A 300 11.50 -0.23 -13.66
C ALA A 300 12.29 0.44 -12.50
N ALA A 301 12.19 1.76 -12.36
CA ALA A 301 12.83 2.49 -11.26
C ALA A 301 12.30 2.03 -9.89
N LEU A 302 10.97 1.91 -9.73
CA LEU A 302 10.33 1.39 -8.52
C LEU A 302 10.78 -0.05 -8.21
N ALA A 303 10.91 -0.89 -9.24
CA ALA A 303 11.33 -2.28 -9.08
C ALA A 303 12.79 -2.37 -8.59
N VAL A 304 13.68 -1.55 -9.14
CA VAL A 304 15.09 -1.51 -8.68
C VAL A 304 15.19 -0.99 -7.26
N ASP A 305 14.44 0.06 -6.90
CA ASP A 305 14.42 0.59 -5.54
C ASP A 305 13.82 -0.41 -4.53
N ALA A 306 12.88 -1.25 -4.98
CA ALA A 306 12.24 -2.26 -4.15
C ALA A 306 13.07 -3.53 -3.94
N LEU A 307 13.80 -4.00 -4.98
CA LEU A 307 14.37 -5.34 -5.04
C LEU A 307 15.89 -5.36 -5.29
N GLY A 308 16.46 -4.26 -5.76
CA GLY A 308 17.83 -4.21 -6.29
C GLY A 308 17.91 -4.60 -7.77
N ALA A 309 18.90 -4.07 -8.48
CA ALA A 309 19.06 -4.22 -9.93
C ALA A 309 19.19 -5.69 -10.38
N ASP A 310 19.84 -6.54 -9.59
CA ASP A 310 20.09 -7.96 -9.91
C ASP A 310 18.80 -8.79 -10.02
N ARG A 311 17.69 -8.32 -9.44
CA ARG A 311 16.40 -9.01 -9.44
C ARG A 311 15.40 -8.41 -10.42
N VAL A 312 15.80 -7.44 -11.25
CA VAL A 312 14.94 -6.77 -12.22
C VAL A 312 15.42 -7.04 -13.64
N HIS A 313 14.54 -7.58 -14.47
CA HIS A 313 14.85 -7.98 -15.84
C HIS A 313 13.96 -7.24 -16.83
N GLY A 314 14.59 -6.49 -17.74
CA GLY A 314 13.90 -5.76 -18.80
C GLY A 314 13.83 -6.57 -20.09
N ILE A 315 12.73 -6.46 -20.81
CA ILE A 315 12.63 -6.92 -22.20
C ILE A 315 12.03 -5.84 -23.08
N THR A 316 12.69 -5.49 -24.20
CA THR A 316 12.08 -4.64 -25.22
C THR A 316 11.64 -5.48 -26.40
N MET A 317 10.44 -5.21 -26.90
CA MET A 317 9.76 -6.03 -27.92
C MET A 317 9.26 -5.14 -29.08
N PRO A 318 10.19 -4.58 -29.88
CA PRO A 318 9.84 -3.64 -30.93
C PRO A 318 9.05 -4.30 -32.06
N SER A 319 8.15 -3.51 -32.67
CA SER A 319 7.48 -3.79 -33.94
C SER A 319 7.93 -2.73 -34.99
N ARG A 320 7.39 -2.80 -36.20
CA ARG A 320 7.60 -1.77 -37.24
C ARG A 320 7.13 -0.36 -36.85
N TYR A 321 6.26 -0.26 -35.85
CA TYR A 321 5.70 0.99 -35.34
C TYR A 321 6.50 1.60 -34.18
N SER A 322 7.44 0.83 -33.61
CA SER A 322 8.30 1.31 -32.53
C SER A 322 9.37 2.24 -33.07
N SER A 323 9.46 3.44 -32.48
CA SER A 323 10.44 4.44 -32.91
C SER A 323 11.87 4.09 -32.44
N ASP A 324 12.89 4.53 -33.17
CA ASP A 324 14.28 4.38 -32.72
C ASP A 324 14.54 5.14 -31.41
N GLY A 325 13.81 6.24 -31.19
CA GLY A 325 13.89 7.03 -29.96
C GLY A 325 13.43 6.25 -28.74
N THR A 326 12.27 5.56 -28.81
CA THR A 326 11.75 4.76 -27.69
C THR A 326 12.62 3.54 -27.40
N ARG A 327 13.16 2.88 -28.45
CA ARG A 327 14.14 1.80 -28.30
C ARG A 327 15.42 2.27 -27.58
N GLY A 328 15.96 3.42 -28.04
CA GLY A 328 17.15 4.02 -27.43
C GLY A 328 16.91 4.37 -25.94
N ASP A 329 15.76 4.94 -25.63
CA ASP A 329 15.39 5.29 -24.26
C ASP A 329 15.24 4.06 -23.35
N ALA A 330 14.69 2.95 -23.86
CA ALA A 330 14.59 1.69 -23.09
C ALA A 330 15.98 1.13 -22.73
N HIS A 331 16.91 1.11 -23.67
CA HIS A 331 18.29 0.67 -23.42
C HIS A 331 19.04 1.64 -22.49
N GLN A 332 18.88 2.96 -22.68
CA GLN A 332 19.49 3.96 -21.81
C GLN A 332 18.97 3.86 -20.38
N LEU A 333 17.66 3.66 -20.20
CA LEU A 333 17.05 3.43 -18.87
C LEU A 333 17.65 2.19 -18.20
N ALA A 334 17.73 1.07 -18.92
CA ALA A 334 18.29 -0.17 -18.39
C ALA A 334 19.76 0.02 -17.95
N ALA A 335 20.56 0.73 -18.76
CA ALA A 335 21.94 1.07 -18.40
C ALA A 335 22.03 1.98 -17.18
N ASN A 336 21.17 3.00 -17.08
CA ASN A 336 21.13 3.91 -15.92
C ASN A 336 20.72 3.19 -14.62
N LEU A 337 19.81 2.22 -14.72
CA LEU A 337 19.34 1.41 -13.58
C LEU A 337 20.26 0.22 -13.25
N GLY A 338 21.20 -0.11 -14.13
CA GLY A 338 22.10 -1.27 -13.96
C GLY A 338 21.40 -2.62 -14.10
N ILE A 339 20.27 -2.68 -14.82
CA ILE A 339 19.49 -3.91 -15.03
C ILE A 339 19.81 -4.58 -16.37
N SER A 340 19.58 -5.90 -16.41
CA SER A 340 19.65 -6.65 -17.67
C SER A 340 18.49 -6.29 -18.60
N ILE A 341 18.76 -6.16 -19.90
CA ILE A 341 17.74 -5.97 -20.93
C ILE A 341 17.98 -6.91 -22.11
N VAL A 342 16.92 -7.52 -22.60
CA VAL A 342 16.93 -8.35 -23.81
C VAL A 342 16.00 -7.71 -24.85
N GLU A 343 16.44 -7.68 -26.10
CA GLU A 343 15.59 -7.23 -27.22
C GLU A 343 15.07 -8.43 -28.00
N THR A 344 13.75 -8.50 -28.19
CA THR A 344 13.06 -9.55 -28.95
C THR A 344 12.04 -8.93 -29.88
N PRO A 345 12.38 -8.64 -31.14
CA PRO A 345 11.43 -8.08 -32.12
C PRO A 345 10.23 -9.00 -32.34
N ILE A 346 9.02 -8.44 -32.35
CA ILE A 346 7.77 -9.22 -32.52
C ILE A 346 7.31 -9.32 -33.99
N GLN A 347 7.98 -8.65 -34.91
CA GLN A 347 7.48 -8.48 -36.29
C GLN A 347 7.19 -9.81 -36.99
N GLY A 348 8.09 -10.78 -36.90
CA GLY A 348 7.89 -12.08 -37.55
C GLY A 348 6.70 -12.87 -36.98
N LEU A 349 6.50 -12.81 -35.67
CA LEU A 349 5.33 -13.41 -35.02
C LEU A 349 4.04 -12.70 -35.43
N PHE A 350 4.06 -11.38 -35.47
CA PHE A 350 2.92 -10.57 -35.88
C PHE A 350 2.50 -10.86 -37.32
N ASP A 351 3.46 -10.89 -38.24
CA ASP A 351 3.18 -11.18 -39.65
C ASP A 351 2.62 -12.60 -39.86
N ALA A 352 3.12 -13.60 -39.12
CA ALA A 352 2.58 -14.95 -39.13
C ALA A 352 1.12 -14.99 -38.62
N PHE A 353 0.82 -14.34 -37.49
CA PHE A 353 -0.56 -14.25 -36.99
C PHE A 353 -1.50 -13.59 -37.99
N VAL A 354 -1.10 -12.46 -38.60
CA VAL A 354 -1.94 -11.75 -39.56
C VAL A 354 -2.17 -12.63 -40.81
N GLN A 355 -1.14 -13.32 -41.30
CA GLN A 355 -1.26 -14.22 -42.44
C GLN A 355 -2.20 -15.39 -42.18
N ASP A 356 -2.06 -16.05 -41.04
CA ASP A 356 -2.86 -17.25 -40.70
C ASP A 356 -4.34 -16.90 -40.39
N LEU A 357 -4.59 -15.69 -39.86
CA LEU A 357 -5.93 -15.25 -39.51
C LEU A 357 -6.66 -14.56 -40.68
N ALA A 358 -5.96 -13.99 -41.65
CA ALA A 358 -6.57 -13.27 -42.79
C ALA A 358 -7.70 -14.05 -43.52
N PRO A 359 -7.64 -15.38 -43.68
CA PRO A 359 -8.73 -16.14 -44.30
C PRO A 359 -10.04 -16.16 -43.48
N LEU A 360 -9.98 -15.83 -42.19
CA LEU A 360 -11.16 -15.83 -41.31
C LEU A 360 -12.05 -14.59 -41.50
N TRP A 361 -11.48 -13.50 -42.06
CA TRP A 361 -12.22 -12.24 -42.31
C TRP A 361 -11.83 -11.59 -43.65
N PRO A 362 -12.10 -12.26 -44.78
CA PRO A 362 -11.67 -11.79 -46.09
C PRO A 362 -12.24 -10.40 -46.39
N GLY A 363 -11.39 -9.52 -46.89
CA GLY A 363 -11.78 -8.19 -47.37
C GLY A 363 -12.07 -7.15 -46.25
N ARG A 364 -11.82 -7.46 -44.96
CA ARG A 364 -11.88 -6.46 -43.92
C ARG A 364 -10.57 -5.70 -43.80
N ALA A 365 -10.67 -4.37 -43.65
CA ALA A 365 -9.52 -3.53 -43.39
C ALA A 365 -8.96 -3.76 -41.98
N PRO A 366 -7.66 -3.54 -41.73
CA PRO A 366 -7.07 -3.56 -40.41
C PRO A 366 -7.79 -2.59 -39.46
N ASP A 367 -7.94 -3.02 -38.18
CA ASP A 367 -8.55 -2.23 -37.12
C ASP A 367 -7.84 -2.50 -35.77
N THR A 368 -8.53 -2.31 -34.66
CA THR A 368 -7.98 -2.61 -33.32
C THR A 368 -7.63 -4.08 -33.10
N THR A 369 -8.00 -4.99 -34.03
CA THR A 369 -7.63 -6.41 -33.97
C THR A 369 -6.13 -6.57 -34.11
N GLU A 370 -5.53 -5.93 -35.08
CA GLU A 370 -4.09 -6.00 -35.36
C GLU A 370 -3.27 -5.29 -34.24
N GLU A 371 -3.77 -4.19 -33.70
CA GLU A 371 -3.19 -3.53 -32.52
C GLU A 371 -3.15 -4.50 -31.33
N ASN A 372 -4.29 -5.15 -31.04
CA ASN A 372 -4.43 -6.09 -29.94
C ASN A 372 -3.61 -7.39 -30.13
N ILE A 373 -3.39 -7.85 -31.35
CA ILE A 373 -2.52 -9.00 -31.63
C ILE A 373 -1.09 -8.68 -31.18
N GLN A 374 -0.55 -7.48 -31.51
CA GLN A 374 0.79 -7.07 -31.08
C GLN A 374 0.91 -7.08 -29.53
N ALA A 375 -0.06 -6.49 -28.84
CA ALA A 375 -0.07 -6.46 -27.37
C ALA A 375 -0.10 -7.88 -26.76
N ARG A 376 -0.90 -8.79 -27.33
CA ARG A 376 -0.99 -10.20 -26.87
C ARG A 376 0.28 -11.00 -27.15
N ILE A 377 0.94 -10.80 -28.29
CA ILE A 377 2.25 -11.42 -28.57
C ILE A 377 3.26 -11.01 -27.51
N ARG A 378 3.32 -9.72 -27.14
CA ARG A 378 4.17 -9.23 -26.04
C ARG A 378 3.79 -9.88 -24.72
N GLY A 379 2.49 -9.99 -24.41
CA GLY A 379 2.00 -10.68 -23.22
C GLY A 379 2.45 -12.15 -23.15
N VAL A 380 2.37 -12.89 -24.26
CA VAL A 380 2.83 -14.29 -24.33
C VAL A 380 4.34 -14.38 -24.06
N ILE A 381 5.15 -13.50 -24.63
CA ILE A 381 6.61 -13.50 -24.45
C ILE A 381 6.98 -13.27 -22.97
N VAL A 382 6.43 -12.23 -22.32
CA VAL A 382 6.76 -11.95 -20.92
C VAL A 382 6.28 -13.06 -19.98
N MET A 383 5.12 -13.66 -20.25
CA MET A 383 4.62 -14.81 -19.48
C MET A 383 5.46 -16.07 -19.70
N ALA A 384 6.02 -16.27 -20.88
CA ALA A 384 6.96 -17.37 -21.14
C ALA A 384 8.25 -17.22 -20.32
N LEU A 385 8.78 -16.00 -20.19
CA LEU A 385 9.92 -15.70 -19.31
C LEU A 385 9.57 -15.95 -17.85
N SER A 386 8.40 -15.51 -17.39
CA SER A 386 7.89 -15.79 -16.05
C SER A 386 7.91 -17.29 -15.73
N ASN A 387 7.32 -18.08 -16.60
CA ASN A 387 7.26 -19.54 -16.42
C ASN A 387 8.64 -20.19 -16.45
N LYS A 388 9.56 -19.69 -17.27
CA LYS A 388 10.88 -20.28 -17.44
C LYS A 388 11.82 -19.99 -16.28
N PHE A 389 11.73 -18.79 -15.70
CA PHE A 389 12.68 -18.30 -14.70
C PHE A 389 12.08 -18.12 -13.30
N GLY A 390 10.77 -18.27 -13.14
CA GLY A 390 10.09 -18.03 -11.86
C GLY A 390 10.04 -16.54 -11.49
N TRP A 391 10.09 -15.66 -12.47
CA TRP A 391 9.99 -14.21 -12.26
C TRP A 391 8.53 -13.73 -12.27
N LEU A 392 8.22 -12.77 -11.41
CA LEU A 392 6.92 -12.10 -11.43
C LEU A 392 6.87 -11.10 -12.60
N VAL A 393 5.85 -11.20 -13.46
CA VAL A 393 5.62 -10.19 -14.48
C VAL A 393 4.98 -8.95 -13.87
N LEU A 394 5.60 -7.79 -14.06
CA LEU A 394 5.02 -6.50 -13.70
C LEU A 394 4.33 -5.88 -14.91
N THR A 395 3.06 -5.52 -14.74
CA THR A 395 2.35 -4.71 -15.73
C THR A 395 2.58 -3.23 -15.46
N THR A 396 2.53 -2.42 -16.49
CA THR A 396 2.86 -0.99 -16.44
C THR A 396 1.65 -0.08 -16.61
N GLY A 397 0.43 -0.65 -16.77
CA GLY A 397 -0.80 0.12 -16.90
C GLY A 397 -1.11 0.94 -15.64
N ASN A 398 -1.49 2.20 -15.83
CA ASN A 398 -1.82 3.16 -14.79
C ASN A 398 -3.33 3.28 -14.56
N LYS A 399 -3.74 4.06 -13.54
CA LYS A 399 -5.15 4.24 -13.16
C LYS A 399 -6.00 4.83 -14.29
N SER A 400 -5.46 5.80 -15.04
CA SER A 400 -6.18 6.52 -16.10
C SER A 400 -6.50 5.61 -17.28
N GLU A 401 -5.53 4.79 -17.70
CA GLU A 401 -5.69 3.78 -18.75
C GLU A 401 -6.69 2.69 -18.33
N LEU A 402 -6.55 2.16 -17.12
CA LEU A 402 -7.47 1.15 -16.57
C LEU A 402 -8.89 1.69 -16.36
N ALA A 403 -9.03 2.96 -15.98
CA ALA A 403 -10.33 3.59 -15.84
C ALA A 403 -11.11 3.57 -17.15
N THR A 404 -10.47 4.03 -18.21
CA THR A 404 -11.10 4.17 -19.54
C THR A 404 -11.08 2.88 -20.37
N GLY A 405 -10.35 1.84 -19.90
CA GLY A 405 -10.14 0.60 -20.62
C GLY A 405 -9.20 0.75 -21.82
N TYR A 406 -8.34 1.78 -21.82
CA TYR A 406 -7.27 1.97 -22.78
C TYR A 406 -6.14 0.97 -22.51
N CYS A 407 -6.47 -0.29 -22.64
CA CYS A 407 -5.60 -1.44 -22.38
C CYS A 407 -6.15 -2.68 -23.12
N THR A 408 -5.28 -3.65 -23.37
CA THR A 408 -5.61 -4.89 -24.08
C THR A 408 -5.66 -6.06 -23.11
N LEU A 409 -6.84 -6.72 -23.02
CA LEU A 409 -6.97 -7.98 -22.27
C LEU A 409 -5.98 -9.03 -22.80
N TYR A 410 -5.26 -9.67 -21.86
CA TYR A 410 -4.25 -10.68 -22.16
C TYR A 410 -3.06 -10.16 -23.00
N GLY A 411 -2.94 -8.83 -23.10
CA GLY A 411 -1.83 -8.14 -23.77
C GLY A 411 -0.97 -7.40 -22.74
N ASP A 412 -1.05 -6.08 -22.71
CA ASP A 412 -0.36 -5.21 -21.76
C ASP A 412 -0.87 -5.37 -20.30
N MET A 413 -2.08 -5.94 -20.13
CA MET A 413 -2.61 -6.34 -18.82
C MET A 413 -2.08 -7.70 -18.33
N ALA A 414 -1.33 -8.45 -19.15
CA ALA A 414 -0.79 -9.75 -18.76
C ALA A 414 0.34 -9.59 -17.75
N GLY A 415 0.11 -10.07 -16.53
CA GLY A 415 1.10 -10.02 -15.46
C GLY A 415 0.54 -10.43 -14.12
N GLY A 416 1.41 -10.51 -13.13
CA GLY A 416 1.05 -10.93 -11.76
C GLY A 416 0.90 -9.77 -10.78
N PHE A 417 1.45 -8.58 -11.11
CA PHE A 417 1.32 -7.39 -10.27
C PHE A 417 1.36 -6.09 -11.09
N ALA A 418 0.44 -5.19 -10.80
CA ALA A 418 0.25 -3.92 -11.50
C ALA A 418 0.64 -2.75 -10.59
N VAL A 419 1.93 -2.38 -10.60
CA VAL A 419 2.49 -1.40 -9.65
C VAL A 419 1.77 -0.06 -9.70
N LEU A 420 1.44 0.43 -10.90
CA LEU A 420 0.79 1.74 -11.13
C LEU A 420 -0.74 1.67 -11.24
N LYS A 421 -1.37 0.53 -10.89
CA LYS A 421 -2.82 0.29 -11.05
C LYS A 421 -3.70 1.41 -10.50
N ASP A 422 -3.28 2.03 -9.41
CA ASP A 422 -4.02 3.09 -8.72
C ASP A 422 -3.31 4.47 -8.78
N VAL A 423 -2.34 4.63 -9.68
CA VAL A 423 -1.58 5.88 -9.90
C VAL A 423 -2.14 6.57 -11.14
N PRO A 424 -2.76 7.77 -11.02
CA PRO A 424 -3.19 8.58 -12.17
C PRO A 424 -2.00 8.96 -13.06
N LYS A 425 -2.23 9.13 -14.36
CA LYS A 425 -1.17 9.44 -15.33
C LYS A 425 -0.40 10.73 -15.00
N THR A 426 -1.11 11.75 -14.53
CA THR A 426 -0.48 13.01 -14.09
C THR A 426 0.50 12.77 -12.96
N LEU A 427 0.14 11.94 -11.98
CA LEU A 427 1.00 11.58 -10.86
C LEU A 427 2.18 10.68 -11.30
N VAL A 428 2.04 9.86 -12.35
CA VAL A 428 3.16 9.11 -12.96
C VAL A 428 4.27 10.07 -13.41
N PHE A 429 3.90 11.15 -14.12
CA PHE A 429 4.87 12.17 -14.54
C PHE A 429 5.52 12.90 -13.36
N GLU A 430 4.74 13.23 -12.33
CA GLU A 430 5.26 13.88 -11.12
C GLU A 430 6.26 12.98 -10.38
N LEU A 431 5.93 11.71 -10.19
CA LEU A 431 6.80 10.73 -9.53
C LEU A 431 8.09 10.48 -10.33
N ALA A 432 8.02 10.38 -11.66
CA ALA A 432 9.19 10.21 -12.51
C ALA A 432 10.15 11.41 -12.41
N LYS A 433 9.61 12.62 -12.48
CA LYS A 433 10.39 13.86 -12.29
C LYS A 433 10.98 13.94 -10.89
N TRP A 434 10.19 13.64 -9.87
CA TRP A 434 10.64 13.63 -8.49
C TRP A 434 11.77 12.61 -8.27
N ARG A 435 11.65 11.40 -8.80
CA ARG A 435 12.69 10.37 -8.67
C ARG A 435 14.01 10.79 -9.32
N ASN A 436 13.95 11.44 -10.48
CA ASN A 436 15.13 11.99 -11.13
C ASN A 436 15.84 13.08 -10.29
N GLN A 437 15.06 13.91 -9.61
CA GLN A 437 15.62 14.93 -8.69
C GLN A 437 16.31 14.28 -7.49
N GLN A 438 15.78 13.19 -6.92
CA GLN A 438 16.42 12.48 -5.81
C GLN A 438 17.77 11.86 -6.22
N ALA A 439 17.91 11.34 -7.44
CA ALA A 439 19.17 10.80 -7.93
C ALA A 439 20.27 11.88 -8.04
N ILE A 440 19.92 13.10 -8.39
CA ILE A 440 20.83 14.25 -8.45
C ILE A 440 21.31 14.64 -7.06
N TYR A 441 20.45 14.65 -6.05
CA TYR A 441 20.80 15.01 -4.66
C TYR A 441 21.79 14.03 -4.01
N HIS A 442 21.73 12.73 -4.31
CA HIS A 442 22.67 11.74 -3.78
C HIS A 442 24.05 11.78 -4.45
N GLY A 443 24.19 12.43 -5.61
CA GLY A 443 25.46 12.62 -6.30
C GLY A 443 26.32 13.76 -5.76
N ASP A 444 25.73 14.76 -5.12
CA ASP A 444 26.41 15.95 -4.60
C ASP A 444 26.97 15.81 -3.17
N THR A 445 26.60 14.76 -2.43
CA THR A 445 27.21 14.47 -1.13
C THR A 445 28.60 13.89 -1.34
N LYS A 446 29.65 14.71 -1.19
CA LYS A 446 31.04 14.28 -1.04
C LYS A 446 31.09 13.12 -0.06
N CYS A 447 31.53 11.94 -0.52
CA CYS A 447 31.94 10.86 0.36
C CYS A 447 33.06 11.38 1.25
N THR A 448 32.75 11.83 2.47
CA THR A 448 33.76 11.99 3.53
C THR A 448 34.16 10.58 3.91
N GLU A 449 35.43 10.26 3.63
CA GLU A 449 36.10 9.06 4.13
C GLU A 449 36.04 9.06 5.67
N GLY A 450 35.35 8.09 6.23
CA GLY A 450 35.34 7.84 7.66
C GLY A 450 33.99 7.47 8.22
N GLN A 451 33.59 6.20 8.02
CA GLN A 451 32.90 5.29 8.94
C GLN A 451 32.40 4.08 8.16
N ALA A 452 33.30 3.09 8.04
CA ALA A 452 32.93 1.75 7.64
C ALA A 452 32.51 1.00 8.91
N GLU A 453 31.24 0.56 8.95
CA GLU A 453 30.88 -0.76 9.47
C GLU A 453 29.35 -0.94 9.34
N SER A 454 28.96 -2.10 8.73
CA SER A 454 27.59 -2.63 8.58
C SER A 454 26.62 -1.91 7.61
N ALA A 455 26.87 -2.01 6.31
CA ALA A 455 25.82 -1.84 5.29
C ALA A 455 26.09 -2.76 4.10
N SER A 456 25.01 -3.37 3.57
CA SER A 456 25.02 -4.16 2.33
C SER A 456 25.80 -3.48 1.21
N PRO A 457 26.44 -4.20 0.28
CA PRO A 457 27.26 -3.61 -0.75
C PRO A 457 26.45 -2.69 -1.66
N ARG A 458 26.74 -1.39 -1.60
CA ARG A 458 26.23 -0.39 -2.55
C ARG A 458 26.93 -0.58 -3.89
N PRO A 459 26.24 -0.42 -5.03
CA PRO A 459 26.89 -0.44 -6.34
C PRO A 459 27.93 0.71 -6.41
N PRO A 460 29.03 0.53 -7.19
CA PRO A 460 30.09 1.51 -7.28
C PRO A 460 29.59 2.85 -7.82
N CYS A 461 29.95 3.96 -7.15
CA CYS A 461 29.68 5.31 -7.61
C CYS A 461 30.32 5.53 -8.99
N LEU A 462 29.52 5.60 -10.04
CA LEU A 462 29.96 6.06 -11.34
C LEU A 462 30.31 7.56 -11.26
N ARG A 463 31.59 7.91 -11.41
CA ARG A 463 32.05 9.30 -11.60
C ARG A 463 31.67 9.72 -13.03
N GLY A 464 30.61 10.50 -13.18
CA GLY A 464 30.20 11.13 -14.42
C GLY A 464 29.02 12.07 -14.16
N GLU A 465 28.76 13.05 -15.02
CA GLU A 465 27.58 13.90 -14.94
C GLU A 465 26.35 13.01 -14.77
N ILE A 466 25.70 13.07 -13.59
CA ILE A 466 24.53 12.25 -13.27
C ILE A 466 23.37 12.82 -14.07
N ARG A 467 23.12 12.25 -15.22
CA ARG A 467 21.84 12.40 -15.93
C ARG A 467 20.79 11.69 -15.07
N GLY A 468 19.57 12.24 -15.00
CA GLY A 468 18.47 11.60 -14.26
C GLY A 468 18.33 10.11 -14.66
N LEU A 469 17.88 9.25 -13.75
CA LEU A 469 17.72 7.81 -14.01
C LEU A 469 16.82 7.52 -15.21
N ILE A 470 15.68 8.21 -15.27
CA ILE A 470 14.73 8.14 -16.41
C ILE A 470 15.18 9.15 -17.45
N PRO A 471 15.39 8.75 -18.73
CA PRO A 471 15.77 9.67 -19.78
C PRO A 471 14.80 10.85 -19.92
N GLU A 472 15.33 12.05 -20.14
CA GLU A 472 14.50 13.26 -20.27
C GLU A 472 13.54 13.17 -21.47
N SER A 473 13.97 12.53 -22.56
CA SER A 473 13.13 12.23 -23.73
C SER A 473 11.90 11.37 -23.38
N THR A 474 12.04 10.42 -22.43
CA THR A 474 10.92 9.62 -21.93
C THR A 474 9.91 10.46 -21.15
N ILE A 475 10.38 11.46 -20.37
CA ILE A 475 9.51 12.33 -19.57
C ILE A 475 8.80 13.37 -20.45
N THR A 476 9.44 13.86 -21.50
CA THR A 476 8.93 14.97 -22.33
C THR A 476 8.15 14.51 -23.56
N ARG A 477 8.33 13.24 -23.98
CA ARG A 477 7.62 12.68 -25.13
C ARG A 477 6.12 12.54 -24.84
N PRO A 478 5.24 12.93 -25.80
CA PRO A 478 3.82 12.63 -25.70
C PRO A 478 3.55 11.12 -25.54
N PRO A 479 2.66 10.72 -24.64
CA PRO A 479 2.30 9.30 -24.46
C PRO A 479 1.71 8.69 -25.72
N SER A 480 2.14 7.45 -26.03
CA SER A 480 1.67 6.67 -27.18
C SER A 480 1.85 5.17 -26.93
N ALA A 481 0.88 4.38 -27.37
CA ALA A 481 0.98 2.91 -27.35
C ALA A 481 1.86 2.34 -28.50
N GLU A 482 2.22 3.12 -29.52
CA GLU A 482 3.03 2.72 -30.69
C GLU A 482 2.56 1.41 -31.35
N LEU A 483 1.24 1.23 -31.51
CA LEU A 483 0.63 0.06 -32.15
C LEU A 483 0.23 0.33 -33.61
N ARG A 484 0.24 1.60 -34.04
CA ARG A 484 0.00 2.09 -35.40
C ARG A 484 0.82 3.36 -35.67
N GLU A 485 0.88 3.77 -36.92
CA GLU A 485 1.64 4.97 -37.34
C GLU A 485 1.08 6.25 -36.69
N ASN A 486 1.97 7.11 -36.19
CA ASN A 486 1.67 8.42 -35.60
C ASN A 486 0.61 8.41 -34.48
N GLN A 487 0.49 7.29 -33.77
CA GLN A 487 -0.47 7.15 -32.70
C GLN A 487 -0.10 8.04 -31.50
N THR A 488 -1.12 8.70 -30.93
CA THR A 488 -1.04 9.38 -29.62
C THR A 488 -2.23 8.97 -28.76
N ASP A 489 -2.08 9.01 -27.43
CA ASP A 489 -3.17 8.66 -26.50
C ASP A 489 -4.34 9.63 -26.65
N GLN A 490 -4.06 10.90 -26.99
CA GLN A 490 -5.06 11.95 -27.22
C GLN A 490 -5.94 11.71 -28.45
N ASP A 491 -5.58 10.78 -29.36
CA ASP A 491 -6.48 10.34 -30.44
C ASP A 491 -7.76 9.69 -29.87
N SER A 492 -7.65 9.11 -28.68
CA SER A 492 -8.72 8.33 -28.02
C SER A 492 -9.17 8.89 -26.68
N LEU A 493 -8.31 9.61 -25.97
CA LEU A 493 -8.55 10.11 -24.63
C LEU A 493 -8.49 11.64 -24.58
N PRO A 494 -9.21 12.30 -23.66
CA PRO A 494 -9.00 13.72 -23.39
C PRO A 494 -7.60 13.93 -22.77
N PRO A 495 -7.11 15.19 -22.69
CA PRO A 495 -5.89 15.50 -21.95
C PRO A 495 -5.91 14.91 -20.55
N TYR A 496 -4.77 14.39 -20.07
CA TYR A 496 -4.71 13.62 -18.84
C TYR A 496 -5.07 14.42 -17.57
N ASP A 497 -4.81 15.71 -17.54
CA ASP A 497 -5.25 16.61 -16.46
C ASP A 497 -6.78 16.66 -16.33
N VAL A 498 -7.48 16.70 -17.47
CA VAL A 498 -8.94 16.65 -17.53
C VAL A 498 -9.44 15.24 -17.17
N LEU A 499 -8.81 14.21 -17.74
CA LEU A 499 -9.20 12.81 -17.51
C LEU A 499 -9.09 12.43 -16.04
N ASP A 500 -7.93 12.68 -15.44
CA ASP A 500 -7.64 12.33 -14.04
C ASP A 500 -8.53 13.13 -13.07
N GLY A 501 -8.80 14.40 -13.39
CA GLY A 501 -9.75 15.21 -12.63
C GLY A 501 -11.18 14.67 -12.65
N ILE A 502 -11.64 14.12 -13.77
CA ILE A 502 -12.96 13.45 -13.85
C ILE A 502 -12.93 12.12 -13.11
N ILE A 503 -11.86 11.32 -13.24
CA ILE A 503 -11.70 10.04 -12.52
C ILE A 503 -11.75 10.27 -11.01
N GLU A 504 -11.01 11.23 -10.47
CA GLU A 504 -11.03 11.57 -9.05
C GLU A 504 -12.46 11.86 -8.56
N ARG A 505 -13.21 12.70 -9.27
CA ARG A 505 -14.57 13.06 -8.88
C ARG A 505 -15.55 11.90 -8.99
N TYR A 506 -15.53 11.20 -10.11
CA TYR A 506 -16.49 10.13 -10.35
C TYR A 506 -16.18 8.84 -9.59
N VAL A 507 -14.89 8.44 -9.51
CA VAL A 507 -14.49 7.17 -8.90
C VAL A 507 -14.19 7.32 -7.41
N GLU A 508 -13.43 8.34 -7.01
CA GLU A 508 -12.96 8.45 -5.63
C GLU A 508 -13.96 9.17 -4.73
N ARG A 509 -14.66 10.19 -5.27
CA ARG A 509 -15.63 11.01 -4.53
C ARG A 509 -17.10 10.62 -4.78
N ASP A 510 -17.39 9.68 -5.70
CA ASP A 510 -18.75 9.27 -6.09
C ASP A 510 -19.66 10.46 -6.53
N TRP A 511 -19.07 11.46 -7.19
CA TRP A 511 -19.84 12.59 -7.69
C TRP A 511 -20.71 12.22 -8.89
N SER A 512 -21.88 12.82 -8.98
CA SER A 512 -22.77 12.69 -10.13
C SER A 512 -22.20 13.39 -11.37
N LEU A 513 -22.64 12.95 -12.54
CA LEU A 513 -22.37 13.62 -13.82
C LEU A 513 -22.63 15.12 -13.75
N GLU A 514 -23.78 15.53 -13.17
CA GLU A 514 -24.18 16.93 -13.06
C GLU A 514 -23.24 17.72 -12.13
N ALA A 515 -22.81 17.12 -11.01
CA ALA A 515 -21.88 17.75 -10.08
C ALA A 515 -20.51 17.99 -10.73
N ILE A 516 -20.03 17.05 -11.55
CA ILE A 516 -18.76 17.19 -12.26
C ILE A 516 -18.84 18.28 -13.32
N ILE A 517 -19.95 18.38 -14.06
CA ILE A 517 -20.17 19.45 -15.04
C ILE A 517 -20.25 20.80 -14.33
N ALA A 518 -20.96 20.87 -13.21
CA ALA A 518 -21.06 22.11 -12.41
C ALA A 518 -19.72 22.59 -11.85
N ASP A 519 -18.76 21.68 -11.66
CA ASP A 519 -17.37 21.99 -11.23
C ASP A 519 -16.47 22.48 -12.40
N GLY A 520 -17.05 22.70 -13.61
CA GLY A 520 -16.41 23.35 -14.74
C GLY A 520 -15.87 22.42 -15.85
N TYR A 521 -16.16 21.13 -15.80
CA TYR A 521 -15.77 20.18 -16.85
C TYR A 521 -16.76 20.20 -18.01
N ASP A 522 -16.26 20.03 -19.25
CA ASP A 522 -17.09 19.95 -20.44
C ASP A 522 -18.04 18.76 -20.41
N ALA A 523 -19.33 19.03 -20.62
CA ALA A 523 -20.39 18.03 -20.50
C ALA A 523 -20.23 16.81 -21.46
N ALA A 524 -19.75 17.03 -22.68
CA ALA A 524 -19.56 15.95 -23.64
C ALA A 524 -18.39 15.07 -23.23
N THR A 525 -17.29 15.65 -22.75
CA THR A 525 -16.11 14.97 -22.23
C THR A 525 -16.45 14.16 -20.97
N VAL A 526 -17.18 14.74 -20.00
CA VAL A 526 -17.59 14.03 -18.78
C VAL A 526 -18.44 12.82 -19.11
N LYS A 527 -19.47 12.98 -19.97
CA LYS A 527 -20.32 11.85 -20.43
C LYS A 527 -19.52 10.74 -21.08
N ARG A 528 -18.57 11.11 -21.97
CA ARG A 528 -17.71 10.14 -22.64
C ARG A 528 -16.83 9.38 -21.65
N VAL A 529 -16.17 10.07 -20.74
CA VAL A 529 -15.26 9.46 -19.74
C VAL A 529 -16.03 8.54 -18.79
N ILE A 530 -17.15 8.99 -18.22
CA ILE A 530 -18.00 8.15 -17.34
C ILE A 530 -18.44 6.90 -18.07
N ARG A 531 -18.91 7.04 -19.33
CA ARG A 531 -19.29 5.87 -20.13
C ARG A 531 -18.13 4.90 -20.31
N LEU A 532 -16.91 5.37 -20.62
CA LEU A 532 -15.72 4.52 -20.75
C LEU A 532 -15.43 3.79 -19.44
N ILE A 533 -15.51 4.48 -18.31
CA ILE A 533 -15.31 3.88 -16.99
C ILE A 533 -16.30 2.76 -16.74
N ASP A 534 -17.58 2.99 -17.01
CA ASP A 534 -18.63 2.01 -16.69
C ASP A 534 -18.61 0.77 -17.59
N VAL A 535 -18.36 0.94 -18.90
CA VAL A 535 -18.38 -0.21 -19.83
C VAL A 535 -17.13 -1.08 -19.76
N ASN A 536 -16.03 -0.57 -19.18
CA ASN A 536 -14.76 -1.29 -19.07
C ASN A 536 -14.55 -2.00 -17.73
N GLU A 537 -15.56 -2.12 -16.89
CA GLU A 537 -15.46 -2.87 -15.64
C GLU A 537 -15.01 -4.32 -15.87
N TYR A 538 -15.42 -4.96 -16.97
CA TYR A 538 -15.04 -6.33 -17.31
C TYR A 538 -13.52 -6.49 -17.53
N LYS A 539 -12.84 -5.46 -18.06
CA LYS A 539 -11.38 -5.46 -18.19
C LYS A 539 -10.70 -5.38 -16.82
N ARG A 540 -11.13 -4.43 -15.99
CA ARG A 540 -10.56 -4.22 -14.65
C ARG A 540 -10.67 -5.44 -13.75
N ARG A 541 -11.76 -6.22 -13.86
CA ARG A 541 -11.97 -7.47 -13.11
C ARG A 541 -10.99 -8.59 -13.48
N GLN A 542 -10.29 -8.47 -14.59
CA GLN A 542 -9.29 -9.41 -15.06
C GLN A 542 -7.85 -8.86 -14.93
N GLY A 543 -7.70 -7.65 -14.42
CA GLY A 543 -6.40 -7.04 -14.17
C GLY A 543 -5.71 -7.62 -12.92
N ALA A 544 -4.38 -7.65 -12.95
CA ALA A 544 -3.57 -8.05 -11.81
C ALA A 544 -3.85 -7.19 -10.56
N PRO A 545 -3.61 -7.71 -9.33
CA PRO A 545 -3.59 -6.87 -8.14
C PRO A 545 -2.51 -5.80 -8.25
N GLY A 546 -2.65 -4.70 -7.52
CA GLY A 546 -1.66 -3.62 -7.55
C GLY A 546 -1.85 -2.67 -6.38
N VAL A 547 -0.82 -1.86 -6.10
CA VAL A 547 -0.77 -1.02 -4.91
C VAL A 547 -1.87 0.03 -4.91
N LYS A 548 -2.69 0.03 -3.85
CA LYS A 548 -3.67 1.07 -3.57
C LYS A 548 -2.99 2.29 -2.95
N ILE A 549 -3.17 3.46 -3.58
CA ILE A 549 -2.64 4.74 -3.07
C ILE A 549 -3.69 5.85 -2.97
N THR A 550 -4.87 5.65 -3.55
CA THR A 550 -5.96 6.65 -3.50
C THR A 550 -7.04 6.24 -2.49
N PRO A 551 -7.91 7.16 -2.06
CA PRO A 551 -9.02 6.83 -1.17
C PRO A 551 -9.92 5.71 -1.71
N LYS A 552 -10.10 5.63 -3.04
CA LYS A 552 -10.91 4.60 -3.70
C LYS A 552 -10.23 4.09 -4.97
N ALA A 553 -9.70 2.87 -4.89
CA ALA A 553 -9.05 2.17 -5.99
C ALA A 553 -10.03 1.31 -6.79
N PHE A 554 -9.63 0.93 -8.02
CA PHE A 554 -10.31 -0.12 -8.76
C PHE A 554 -9.96 -1.50 -8.17
N GLY A 555 -10.98 -2.22 -7.71
CA GLY A 555 -10.85 -3.51 -7.06
C GLY A 555 -11.83 -3.65 -5.90
N ARG A 556 -11.32 -3.84 -4.68
CA ARG A 556 -12.15 -4.04 -3.48
C ARG A 556 -12.98 -2.82 -3.09
N ASP A 557 -12.49 -1.61 -3.33
CA ASP A 557 -13.17 -0.37 -2.98
C ASP A 557 -14.37 -0.06 -3.87
N ARG A 558 -14.30 -0.46 -5.15
CA ARG A 558 -15.34 -0.17 -6.15
C ARG A 558 -15.93 -1.47 -6.68
N ARG A 559 -17.15 -1.79 -6.23
CA ARG A 559 -17.83 -3.06 -6.49
C ARG A 559 -19.02 -2.90 -7.44
N LEU A 560 -18.81 -2.30 -8.61
CA LEU A 560 -19.86 -2.18 -9.62
C LEU A 560 -20.10 -3.51 -10.35
N PRO A 561 -21.36 -3.82 -10.75
CA PRO A 561 -21.64 -4.98 -11.57
C PRO A 561 -20.97 -4.86 -12.95
N ILE A 562 -20.42 -5.96 -13.48
CA ILE A 562 -19.90 -6.01 -14.85
C ILE A 562 -21.05 -5.80 -15.85
N THR A 563 -22.15 -6.56 -15.68
CA THR A 563 -23.35 -6.40 -16.50
C THR A 563 -24.20 -5.27 -15.93
N ASN A 564 -23.90 -4.04 -16.37
CA ASN A 564 -24.54 -2.82 -15.88
C ASN A 564 -25.06 -1.99 -17.05
N LEU A 565 -26.38 -1.77 -17.08
CA LEU A 565 -27.06 -0.93 -18.06
C LEU A 565 -27.49 0.43 -17.49
N TYR A 566 -27.20 0.69 -16.21
CA TYR A 566 -27.49 2.00 -15.62
C TYR A 566 -26.69 3.08 -16.35
N ARG A 567 -27.37 4.16 -16.70
CA ARG A 567 -26.76 5.35 -17.29
C ARG A 567 -27.35 6.56 -16.59
N GLU A 568 -26.46 7.33 -16.02
CA GLU A 568 -26.83 8.60 -15.39
C GLU A 568 -27.41 9.55 -16.44
N ARG A 569 -28.53 10.19 -16.14
CA ARG A 569 -29.22 11.13 -17.04
C ARG A 569 -28.97 12.53 -16.51
N ILE A 570 -28.81 13.50 -17.43
CA ILE A 570 -28.94 14.91 -17.09
C ILE A 570 -30.42 15.18 -17.02
N GLY A 571 -30.89 15.70 -15.90
CA GLY A 571 -32.28 16.08 -15.68
C GLY A 571 -32.72 17.25 -16.55
#